data_aac27e2f9812d0a5ae7a50aed4c9c1c0
#
_entry.id   aac27e2f9812d0a5ae7a50aed4c9c1c0
#
_cell.length_a   1.000
_cell.length_b   1.000
_cell.length_c   1.000
_cell.angle_alpha   90.00
_cell.angle_beta   90.00
_cell.angle_gamma   90.00
#
_symmetry.space_group_name_H-M   'P 1'
#
loop_
_entity.id
_entity.type
_entity.pdbx_description
1 polymer ?
#
loop_
_entity_poly.entity_id
_entity_poly.type
_entity_poly.pdbx_seq_one_letter_code
_entity_poly.pdbx_strand_id
1 'polypeptide(L)'
;MIVAFAAGNLFGWRGEIIIQEGQSWTATAGTFDTLNFSPLAGEGDIPTFTVELNKLDVAFESQAEGAQFGQPRRFDGLATVEVPGREPEQQEFAVNHPISVAGDSIFLLGNGYAPIVTIRDPDGEVLYSDAVTFLPQDNNYASEGAIKVTARDPGLGLVGGFLPTLRIDPELGMTSSFPGLVDPVLALTAFEGNLFPDGRPQSVFNIDTDQMTQLTDEEGNPVAMLIRPGEYFELPDGTTVEFDGIIRWAGLLVRHDPGRIPALGFAIATTVGLALMLGIKRRRIYVRINPEHPINGPMQTLVSIGGQSKGSDPGLQAVVDDVLLRITGTTGGRTNTPKTHHRDKDTV
;
A
#
# COMPACT_ATOMS: atom_id res chain seq x y z
N MET A 1 -15.74 10.54 -12.59
CA MET A 1 -14.94 10.69 -11.34
C MET A 1 -15.80 10.52 -10.09
N ILE A 2 -16.81 11.36 -9.82
CA ILE A 2 -17.67 11.26 -8.62
C ILE A 2 -18.33 9.88 -8.48
N VAL A 3 -18.88 9.32 -9.55
CA VAL A 3 -19.52 7.99 -9.56
C VAL A 3 -18.52 6.87 -9.23
N ALA A 4 -17.30 6.95 -9.78
CA ALA A 4 -16.26 5.96 -9.49
C ALA A 4 -15.78 6.04 -8.04
N PHE A 5 -15.61 7.26 -7.52
CA PHE A 5 -15.28 7.49 -6.11
C PHE A 5 -16.41 7.00 -5.18
N ALA A 6 -17.66 7.27 -5.53
CA ALA A 6 -18.81 6.77 -4.79
C ALA A 6 -18.88 5.24 -4.80
N ALA A 7 -18.59 4.59 -5.93
CA ALA A 7 -18.58 3.13 -6.03
C ALA A 7 -17.55 2.51 -5.09
N GLY A 8 -16.32 3.00 -5.06
CA GLY A 8 -15.27 2.52 -4.14
C GLY A 8 -15.64 2.70 -2.67
N ASN A 9 -16.23 3.87 -2.31
CA ASN A 9 -16.62 4.15 -0.92
C ASN A 9 -17.89 3.44 -0.44
N LEU A 10 -18.74 2.98 -1.35
CA LEU A 10 -20.00 2.33 -0.99
C LEU A 10 -19.91 0.80 -1.04
N PHE A 11 -19.14 0.24 -1.97
CA PHE A 11 -19.09 -1.20 -2.24
C PHE A 11 -17.71 -1.82 -2.02
N GLY A 12 -16.72 -1.02 -1.59
CA GLY A 12 -15.38 -1.52 -1.30
C GLY A 12 -15.30 -2.18 0.07
N TRP A 13 -14.25 -2.97 0.27
CA TRP A 13 -13.87 -3.49 1.58
C TRP A 13 -12.33 -3.59 1.68
N ARG A 14 -11.83 -3.70 2.89
CA ARG A 14 -10.41 -3.91 3.18
C ARG A 14 -10.23 -4.79 4.39
N GLY A 15 -9.26 -5.67 4.35
CA GLY A 15 -8.88 -6.52 5.47
C GLY A 15 -7.37 -6.61 5.60
N GLU A 16 -6.89 -6.79 6.81
CA GLU A 16 -5.48 -6.94 7.13
C GLU A 16 -5.24 -8.34 7.66
N ILE A 17 -4.11 -8.92 7.29
CA ILE A 17 -3.65 -10.22 7.75
C ILE A 17 -2.15 -10.20 7.99
N ILE A 18 -1.70 -11.06 8.88
CA ILE A 18 -0.29 -11.39 9.05
C ILE A 18 -0.09 -12.84 8.61
N ILE A 19 0.90 -13.05 7.74
CA ILE A 19 1.26 -14.37 7.22
C ILE A 19 2.77 -14.58 7.31
N GLN A 20 3.20 -15.74 7.75
CA GLN A 20 4.61 -16.13 7.84
C GLN A 20 5.06 -16.83 6.55
N GLU A 21 6.35 -16.80 6.26
CA GLU A 21 6.93 -17.59 5.16
C GLU A 21 6.60 -19.07 5.32
N GLY A 22 6.18 -19.68 4.23
CA GLY A 22 5.74 -21.08 4.18
C GLY A 22 4.30 -21.33 4.64
N GLN A 23 3.59 -20.31 5.12
CA GLN A 23 2.19 -20.43 5.52
C GLN A 23 1.23 -20.02 4.41
N SER A 24 0.03 -20.62 4.43
CA SER A 24 -1.08 -20.31 3.53
C SER A 24 -2.23 -19.68 4.32
N TRP A 25 -2.86 -18.69 3.71
CA TRP A 25 -4.04 -18.02 4.23
C TRP A 25 -5.17 -18.04 3.19
N THR A 26 -6.39 -18.39 3.61
CA THR A 26 -7.58 -18.41 2.75
C THR A 26 -8.52 -17.27 3.12
N ALA A 27 -8.94 -16.49 2.12
CA ALA A 27 -9.81 -15.33 2.28
C ALA A 27 -11.23 -15.78 2.67
N THR A 28 -11.59 -15.55 3.93
CA THR A 28 -12.95 -15.66 4.48
C THR A 28 -13.12 -14.59 5.55
N ALA A 29 -14.34 -14.19 5.87
CA ALA A 29 -14.59 -13.11 6.84
C ALA A 29 -13.95 -13.36 8.21
N GLY A 30 -13.83 -14.63 8.64
CA GLY A 30 -13.28 -14.99 9.95
C GLY A 30 -11.75 -15.15 9.99
N THR A 31 -11.04 -15.03 8.87
CA THR A 31 -9.58 -15.25 8.80
C THR A 31 -8.77 -13.96 8.70
N PHE A 32 -9.42 -12.81 8.69
CA PHE A 32 -8.75 -11.51 8.75
C PHE A 32 -8.48 -11.11 10.21
N ASP A 33 -7.33 -10.50 10.46
CA ASP A 33 -7.01 -9.87 11.75
C ASP A 33 -7.88 -8.63 11.97
N THR A 34 -8.05 -7.83 10.90
CA THR A 34 -9.01 -6.72 10.86
C THR A 34 -9.75 -6.73 9.53
N LEU A 35 -11.07 -6.47 9.58
CA LEU A 35 -11.92 -6.44 8.39
C LEU A 35 -12.90 -5.27 8.48
N ASN A 36 -12.90 -4.43 7.45
CA ASN A 36 -13.75 -3.25 7.38
C ASN A 36 -14.51 -3.22 6.06
N PHE A 37 -15.82 -3.15 6.14
CA PHE A 37 -16.72 -3.01 4.99
C PHE A 37 -17.18 -1.57 4.80
N SER A 38 -17.33 -1.18 3.55
CA SER A 38 -18.09 0.01 3.18
C SER A 38 -19.60 -0.22 3.37
N PRO A 39 -20.44 0.84 3.43
CA PRO A 39 -21.83 0.74 3.86
C PRO A 39 -22.73 -0.24 3.08
N LEU A 40 -22.40 -0.56 1.84
CA LEU A 40 -23.15 -1.48 0.98
C LEU A 40 -22.38 -2.76 0.64
N ALA A 41 -21.20 -2.97 1.23
CA ALA A 41 -20.43 -4.19 1.11
C ALA A 41 -20.68 -5.11 2.32
N GLY A 42 -20.45 -6.40 2.15
CA GLY A 42 -20.63 -7.41 3.20
C GLY A 42 -19.75 -8.64 3.00
N GLU A 43 -19.85 -9.60 3.91
CA GLU A 43 -19.06 -10.84 3.89
C GLU A 43 -19.21 -11.64 2.58
N GLY A 44 -20.38 -11.58 1.94
CA GLY A 44 -20.66 -12.25 0.67
C GLY A 44 -19.90 -11.67 -0.54
N ASP A 45 -19.29 -10.49 -0.39
CA ASP A 45 -18.51 -9.84 -1.43
C ASP A 45 -17.02 -10.23 -1.38
N ILE A 46 -16.59 -11.02 -0.37
CA ILE A 46 -15.23 -11.53 -0.27
C ILE A 46 -15.09 -12.74 -1.20
N PRO A 47 -14.25 -12.65 -2.26
CA PRO A 47 -13.99 -13.80 -3.11
C PRO A 47 -13.15 -14.83 -2.38
N THR A 48 -13.44 -16.12 -2.57
CA THR A 48 -12.61 -17.19 -2.00
C THR A 48 -11.34 -17.36 -2.84
N PHE A 49 -10.19 -17.19 -2.22
CA PHE A 49 -8.88 -17.50 -2.76
C PHE A 49 -7.92 -17.83 -1.62
N THR A 50 -6.81 -18.48 -1.93
CA THR A 50 -5.74 -18.79 -0.98
C THR A 50 -4.45 -18.09 -1.44
N VAL A 51 -3.69 -17.57 -0.50
CA VAL A 51 -2.37 -17.00 -0.72
C VAL A 51 -1.38 -17.72 0.20
N GLU A 52 -0.34 -18.28 -0.38
CA GLU A 52 0.82 -18.82 0.34
C GLU A 52 1.98 -17.84 0.20
N LEU A 53 2.57 -17.41 1.31
CA LEU A 53 3.78 -16.60 1.29
C LEU A 53 5.00 -17.53 1.15
N ASN A 54 5.53 -17.67 -0.06
CA ASN A 54 6.67 -18.52 -0.31
C ASN A 54 7.97 -17.92 0.23
N LYS A 55 8.16 -16.60 0.04
CA LYS A 55 9.38 -15.90 0.46
C LYS A 55 9.18 -14.39 0.57
N LEU A 56 9.90 -13.76 1.50
CA LEU A 56 9.99 -12.31 1.63
C LEU A 56 11.46 -11.87 1.82
N ASP A 57 12.07 -11.34 0.79
CA ASP A 57 13.43 -10.80 0.84
C ASP A 57 13.40 -9.30 1.18
N VAL A 58 14.10 -8.91 2.22
CA VAL A 58 14.25 -7.51 2.63
C VAL A 58 15.74 -7.18 2.71
N ALA A 59 16.15 -6.17 1.95
CA ALA A 59 17.52 -5.68 1.95
C ALA A 59 17.59 -4.32 2.66
N PHE A 60 18.61 -4.16 3.49
CA PHE A 60 18.89 -2.93 4.22
C PHE A 60 20.24 -2.34 3.80
N GLU A 61 20.37 -1.03 3.89
CA GLU A 61 21.63 -0.34 3.61
C GLU A 61 22.66 -0.61 4.70
N SER A 62 23.74 -1.28 4.35
CA SER A 62 24.79 -1.67 5.28
C SER A 62 26.13 -0.97 5.05
N GLN A 63 26.29 -0.22 3.94
CA GLN A 63 27.55 0.41 3.55
C GLN A 63 27.54 1.93 3.72
N ALA A 64 26.38 2.58 3.70
CA ALA A 64 26.29 4.01 3.92
C ALA A 64 26.47 4.37 5.39
N GLU A 65 27.01 5.56 5.65
CA GLU A 65 27.14 6.12 7.00
C GLU A 65 25.97 7.05 7.34
N GLY A 66 25.76 7.32 8.64
CA GLY A 66 24.79 8.27 9.14
C GLY A 66 23.34 7.81 8.94
N ALA A 67 22.45 8.74 8.60
CA ALA A 67 21.00 8.50 8.54
C ALA A 67 20.55 7.49 7.47
N GLN A 68 21.41 7.09 6.55
CA GLN A 68 21.09 6.09 5.54
C GLN A 68 21.40 4.65 5.99
N PHE A 69 22.27 4.47 6.98
CA PHE A 69 22.58 3.16 7.55
C PHE A 69 21.30 2.51 8.12
N GLY A 70 21.06 1.25 7.79
CA GLY A 70 19.88 0.51 8.23
C GLY A 70 18.60 0.82 7.47
N GLN A 71 18.59 1.81 6.56
CA GLN A 71 17.39 2.11 5.78
C GLN A 71 17.01 0.96 4.84
N PRO A 72 15.73 0.59 4.73
CA PRO A 72 15.30 -0.43 3.80
C PRO A 72 15.51 0.03 2.36
N ARG A 73 16.05 -0.85 1.52
CA ARG A 73 16.32 -0.62 0.10
C ARG A 73 15.40 -1.41 -0.81
N ARG A 74 14.98 -2.58 -0.37
CA ARG A 74 14.19 -3.49 -1.18
C ARG A 74 13.29 -4.35 -0.32
N PHE A 75 12.09 -4.56 -0.81
CA PHE A 75 11.12 -5.51 -0.27
C PHE A 75 10.58 -6.29 -1.46
N ASP A 76 11.04 -7.51 -1.66
CA ASP A 76 10.58 -8.40 -2.73
C ASP A 76 9.97 -9.65 -2.09
N GLY A 77 8.73 -9.91 -2.41
CA GLY A 77 8.02 -11.10 -1.99
C GLY A 77 7.65 -11.98 -3.17
N LEU A 78 7.57 -13.29 -2.91
CA LEU A 78 7.03 -14.29 -3.81
C LEU A 78 5.86 -14.97 -3.10
N ALA A 79 4.71 -15.01 -3.75
CA ALA A 79 3.52 -15.67 -3.25
C ALA A 79 2.91 -16.60 -4.30
N THR A 80 2.34 -17.71 -3.86
CA THR A 80 1.50 -18.57 -4.68
C THR A 80 0.04 -18.22 -4.41
N VAL A 81 -0.71 -17.93 -5.46
CA VAL A 81 -2.12 -17.56 -5.39
C VAL A 81 -2.96 -18.66 -6.00
N GLU A 82 -3.94 -19.14 -5.26
CA GLU A 82 -4.88 -20.18 -5.71
C GLU A 82 -6.31 -19.63 -5.71
N VAL A 83 -6.98 -19.76 -6.85
CA VAL A 83 -8.40 -19.41 -7.01
C VAL A 83 -9.16 -20.67 -7.41
N PRO A 84 -10.30 -20.99 -6.78
CA PRO A 84 -11.07 -22.17 -7.12
C PRO A 84 -11.36 -22.28 -8.62
N GLY A 85 -11.00 -23.43 -9.21
CA GLY A 85 -11.18 -23.69 -10.65
C GLY A 85 -10.12 -23.09 -11.57
N ARG A 86 -9.01 -22.59 -11.04
CA ARG A 86 -7.83 -22.15 -11.80
C ARG A 86 -6.58 -22.86 -11.29
N GLU A 87 -5.57 -22.95 -12.15
CA GLU A 87 -4.24 -23.43 -11.74
C GLU A 87 -3.59 -22.40 -10.80
N PRO A 88 -2.84 -22.86 -9.77
CA PRO A 88 -2.08 -21.97 -8.90
C PRO A 88 -1.09 -21.12 -9.69
N GLU A 89 -0.98 -19.84 -9.35
CA GLU A 89 -0.10 -18.88 -10.01
C GLU A 89 0.89 -18.28 -9.01
N GLN A 90 2.17 -18.29 -9.36
CA GLN A 90 3.18 -17.56 -8.59
C GLN A 90 3.23 -16.11 -9.03
N GLN A 91 3.17 -15.20 -8.07
CA GLN A 91 3.26 -13.77 -8.29
C GLN A 91 4.36 -13.16 -7.42
N GLU A 92 5.21 -12.36 -8.04
CA GLU A 92 6.13 -11.49 -7.31
C GLU A 92 5.38 -10.24 -6.86
N PHE A 93 5.69 -9.76 -5.65
CA PHE A 93 5.12 -8.53 -5.12
C PHE A 93 6.19 -7.70 -4.41
N ALA A 94 5.98 -6.39 -4.39
CA ALA A 94 6.89 -5.43 -3.76
C ALA A 94 6.10 -4.21 -3.28
N VAL A 95 6.77 -3.27 -2.63
CA VAL A 95 6.17 -1.95 -2.35
C VAL A 95 5.68 -1.31 -3.64
N ASN A 96 4.42 -0.90 -3.70
CA ASN A 96 3.72 -0.37 -4.88
C ASN A 96 3.50 -1.38 -6.03
N HIS A 97 3.82 -2.65 -5.83
CA HIS A 97 3.56 -3.72 -6.80
C HIS A 97 2.76 -4.83 -6.10
N PRO A 98 1.42 -4.67 -5.98
CA PRO A 98 0.59 -5.61 -5.23
C PRO A 98 0.33 -6.90 -6.01
N ILE A 99 0.04 -7.98 -5.28
CA ILE A 99 -0.57 -9.19 -5.84
C ILE A 99 -1.98 -8.84 -6.33
N SER A 100 -2.37 -9.40 -7.48
CA SER A 100 -3.72 -9.25 -8.03
C SER A 100 -4.43 -10.59 -8.06
N VAL A 101 -5.58 -10.69 -7.38
CA VAL A 101 -6.35 -11.93 -7.29
C VAL A 101 -7.86 -11.65 -7.28
N ALA A 102 -8.62 -12.33 -8.12
CA ALA A 102 -10.09 -12.30 -8.15
C ALA A 102 -10.73 -10.89 -8.20
N GLY A 103 -10.01 -9.88 -8.71
CA GLY A 103 -10.44 -8.47 -8.74
C GLY A 103 -9.94 -7.62 -7.57
N ASP A 104 -9.33 -8.25 -6.58
CA ASP A 104 -8.73 -7.61 -5.42
C ASP A 104 -7.25 -7.33 -5.62
N SER A 105 -6.71 -6.45 -4.77
CA SER A 105 -5.27 -6.15 -4.72
C SER A 105 -4.78 -6.37 -3.30
N ILE A 106 -3.64 -7.08 -3.17
CA ILE A 106 -3.00 -7.38 -1.89
C ILE A 106 -1.69 -6.61 -1.83
N PHE A 107 -1.59 -5.68 -0.89
CA PHE A 107 -0.45 -4.79 -0.70
C PHE A 107 0.38 -5.23 0.49
N LEU A 108 1.70 -5.13 0.39
CA LEU A 108 2.58 -5.25 1.54
C LEU A 108 2.42 -4.01 2.43
N LEU A 109 1.95 -4.22 3.67
CA LEU A 109 1.72 -3.18 4.67
C LEU A 109 2.89 -3.07 5.64
N GLY A 110 3.43 -4.21 6.05
CA GLY A 110 4.53 -4.30 6.99
C GLY A 110 5.23 -5.65 6.90
N ASN A 111 6.32 -5.79 7.63
CA ASN A 111 7.04 -7.05 7.74
C ASN A 111 7.86 -7.08 9.04
N GLY A 112 8.31 -8.26 9.41
CA GLY A 112 9.19 -8.47 10.54
C GLY A 112 9.79 -9.86 10.56
N TYR A 113 10.32 -10.22 11.70
CA TYR A 113 10.92 -11.52 11.95
C TYR A 113 10.01 -12.40 12.80
N ALA A 114 10.03 -13.68 12.52
CA ALA A 114 9.38 -14.72 13.31
C ALA A 114 10.42 -15.77 13.71
N PRO A 115 10.99 -15.65 14.92
CA PRO A 115 11.82 -16.69 15.50
C PRO A 115 11.06 -18.01 15.60
N ILE A 116 11.69 -19.11 15.21
CA ILE A 116 11.18 -20.47 15.37
C ILE A 116 11.68 -20.97 16.74
N VAL A 117 10.73 -21.33 17.61
CA VAL A 117 11.04 -21.73 18.98
C VAL A 117 10.44 -23.09 19.27
N THR A 118 11.27 -23.99 19.80
CA THR A 118 10.82 -25.27 20.31
C THR A 118 10.97 -25.32 21.84
N ILE A 119 9.91 -25.67 22.53
CA ILE A 119 9.87 -25.78 23.99
C ILE A 119 9.55 -27.21 24.35
N ARG A 120 10.41 -27.79 25.20
CA ARG A 120 10.27 -29.20 25.69
C ARG A 120 10.17 -29.23 27.19
N ASP A 121 9.41 -30.19 27.70
CA ASP A 121 9.40 -30.49 29.12
C ASP A 121 10.68 -31.20 29.56
N PRO A 122 10.87 -31.44 30.87
CA PRO A 122 12.03 -32.17 31.40
C PRO A 122 12.18 -33.63 30.91
N ASP A 123 11.08 -34.21 30.43
CA ASP A 123 11.07 -35.57 29.87
C ASP A 123 11.40 -35.58 28.35
N GLY A 124 11.55 -34.38 27.75
CA GLY A 124 11.86 -34.15 26.33
C GLY A 124 10.64 -34.13 25.40
N GLU A 125 9.42 -34.16 25.94
CA GLU A 125 8.20 -34.03 25.16
C GLU A 125 8.06 -32.56 24.63
N VAL A 126 7.65 -32.42 23.37
CA VAL A 126 7.46 -31.10 22.74
C VAL A 126 6.14 -30.47 23.21
N LEU A 127 6.25 -29.43 24.00
CA LEU A 127 5.11 -28.63 24.45
C LEU A 127 4.69 -27.55 23.44
N TYR A 128 5.65 -27.03 22.67
CA TYR A 128 5.47 -26.00 21.66
C TYR A 128 6.56 -26.11 20.60
N SER A 129 6.23 -25.96 19.32
CA SER A 129 7.23 -25.83 18.24
C SER A 129 6.58 -25.09 17.08
N ASP A 130 6.85 -23.78 16.95
CA ASP A 130 6.32 -22.95 15.87
C ASP A 130 7.13 -21.66 15.72
N ALA A 131 6.91 -20.96 14.61
CA ALA A 131 7.42 -19.61 14.42
C ALA A 131 6.51 -18.59 15.12
N VAL A 132 7.10 -17.67 15.86
CA VAL A 132 6.37 -16.66 16.64
C VAL A 132 6.59 -15.29 16.02
N THR A 133 5.52 -14.61 15.64
CA THR A 133 5.58 -13.26 15.08
C THR A 133 5.97 -12.24 16.14
N PHE A 134 7.09 -11.54 15.93
CA PHE A 134 7.53 -10.42 16.75
C PHE A 134 7.27 -9.10 15.99
N LEU A 135 6.71 -8.10 16.70
CA LEU A 135 6.30 -6.82 16.11
C LEU A 135 7.42 -5.79 16.26
N PRO A 136 8.00 -5.27 15.16
CA PRO A 136 9.03 -4.23 15.21
C PRO A 136 8.54 -2.96 15.89
N GLN A 137 9.33 -2.45 16.84
CA GLN A 137 9.06 -1.24 17.61
C GLN A 137 9.85 -0.05 17.08
N ASP A 138 10.93 -0.29 16.36
CA ASP A 138 11.81 0.73 15.80
C ASP A 138 12.30 0.39 14.38
N ASN A 139 13.06 1.32 13.79
CA ASN A 139 13.63 1.16 12.46
C ASN A 139 14.78 0.13 12.38
N ASN A 140 15.33 -0.28 13.51
CA ASN A 140 16.35 -1.31 13.61
C ASN A 140 15.73 -2.69 13.87
N TYR A 141 14.40 -2.80 13.78
CA TYR A 141 13.64 -4.04 14.00
C TYR A 141 13.86 -4.69 15.38
N ALA A 142 14.21 -3.89 16.39
CA ALA A 142 14.01 -4.31 17.76
C ALA A 142 12.51 -4.58 17.93
N SER A 143 12.15 -5.83 18.19
CA SER A 143 10.78 -6.31 18.09
C SER A 143 10.31 -6.90 19.40
N GLU A 144 9.02 -6.76 19.73
CA GLU A 144 8.40 -7.34 20.91
C GLU A 144 7.43 -8.45 20.52
N GLY A 145 7.32 -9.46 21.40
CA GLY A 145 6.44 -10.60 21.20
C GLY A 145 6.27 -11.45 22.45
N ALA A 146 5.39 -12.44 22.33
CA ALA A 146 5.09 -13.34 23.40
C ALA A 146 4.81 -14.77 22.89
N ILE A 147 5.25 -15.77 23.64
CA ILE A 147 5.03 -17.19 23.37
C ILE A 147 4.11 -17.74 24.45
N LYS A 148 3.00 -18.38 24.04
CA LYS A 148 1.98 -18.95 24.93
C LYS A 148 2.01 -20.46 24.85
N VAL A 149 2.52 -21.12 25.89
CA VAL A 149 2.58 -22.57 25.98
C VAL A 149 1.40 -23.08 26.80
N THR A 150 0.37 -23.53 26.12
CA THR A 150 -0.87 -24.02 26.73
C THR A 150 -0.89 -25.50 26.99
N ALA A 151 0.14 -26.23 26.53
CA ALA A 151 0.25 -27.70 26.69
C ALA A 151 0.67 -28.14 28.10
N ARG A 152 0.92 -27.18 29.01
CA ARG A 152 1.22 -27.46 30.43
C ARG A 152 0.26 -26.73 31.37
N ASP A 153 0.14 -27.21 32.61
CA ASP A 153 -0.64 -26.60 33.70
C ASP A 153 0.24 -26.55 34.97
N PRO A 154 0.50 -25.34 35.51
CA PRO A 154 0.10 -24.02 35.01
C PRO A 154 0.76 -23.66 33.66
N GLY A 155 0.09 -22.84 32.85
CA GLY A 155 0.57 -22.41 31.54
C GLY A 155 1.87 -21.62 31.62
N LEU A 156 2.73 -21.70 30.61
CA LEU A 156 4.01 -20.97 30.53
C LEU A 156 3.85 -19.82 29.49
N GLY A 157 4.12 -18.60 29.93
CA GLY A 157 4.21 -17.42 29.10
C GLY A 157 5.63 -16.91 29.00
N LEU A 158 6.17 -16.77 27.79
CA LEU A 158 7.46 -16.13 27.57
C LEU A 158 7.23 -14.79 26.91
N VAL A 159 7.72 -13.70 27.50
CA VAL A 159 7.54 -12.32 27.01
C VAL A 159 8.89 -11.66 26.83
N GLY A 160 9.07 -10.94 25.75
CA GLY A 160 10.33 -10.22 25.54
C GLY A 160 10.51 -9.73 24.13
N GLY A 161 11.77 -9.62 23.69
CA GLY A 161 12.15 -9.02 22.43
C GLY A 161 13.00 -9.93 21.55
N PHE A 162 12.88 -9.69 20.25
CA PHE A 162 13.79 -10.20 19.24
C PHE A 162 14.65 -9.03 18.72
N LEU A 163 15.96 -9.19 18.76
CA LEU A 163 16.96 -8.20 18.36
C LEU A 163 17.78 -8.75 17.17
N PRO A 164 17.56 -8.27 15.94
CA PRO A 164 18.29 -8.76 14.76
C PRO A 164 19.80 -8.57 14.82
N THR A 165 20.26 -7.52 15.51
CA THR A 165 21.68 -7.23 15.74
C THR A 165 21.84 -6.65 17.14
N LEU A 166 22.15 -7.51 18.09
CA LEU A 166 22.26 -7.12 19.50
C LEU A 166 23.28 -6.00 19.69
N ARG A 167 22.86 -4.99 20.43
CA ARG A 167 23.71 -3.94 20.99
C ARG A 167 23.32 -3.69 22.44
N ILE A 168 24.31 -3.61 23.32
CA ILE A 168 24.11 -3.18 24.69
C ILE A 168 24.39 -1.68 24.76
N ASP A 169 23.34 -0.91 24.98
CA ASP A 169 23.41 0.54 25.16
C ASP A 169 23.44 0.88 26.66
N PRO A 170 24.37 1.75 27.13
CA PRO A 170 24.47 2.07 28.55
C PRO A 170 23.22 2.73 29.17
N GLU A 171 22.39 3.39 28.35
CA GLU A 171 21.20 4.13 28.82
C GLU A 171 19.90 3.35 28.54
N LEU A 172 19.84 2.67 27.41
CA LEU A 172 18.62 1.99 26.92
C LEU A 172 18.62 0.48 27.20
N GLY A 173 19.77 -0.08 27.63
CA GLY A 173 19.93 -1.53 27.83
C GLY A 173 20.11 -2.30 26.49
N MET A 174 19.50 -3.46 26.37
CA MET A 174 19.55 -4.27 25.15
C MET A 174 18.68 -3.67 24.06
N THR A 175 19.28 -3.42 22.88
CA THR A 175 18.61 -2.86 21.72
C THR A 175 19.18 -3.48 20.44
N SER A 176 18.59 -3.17 19.28
CA SER A 176 19.14 -3.53 17.98
C SER A 176 19.86 -2.35 17.33
N SER A 177 21.07 -2.56 16.82
CA SER A 177 21.84 -1.53 16.13
C SER A 177 21.64 -1.53 14.60
N PHE A 178 21.09 -2.61 14.04
CA PHE A 178 20.89 -2.79 12.62
C PHE A 178 19.71 -3.75 12.37
N PRO A 179 18.85 -3.48 11.37
CA PRO A 179 17.65 -4.28 11.11
C PRO A 179 17.91 -5.64 10.44
N GLY A 180 19.12 -5.88 9.92
CA GLY A 180 19.53 -7.17 9.34
C GLY A 180 20.00 -8.16 10.41
N LEU A 181 20.00 -9.46 10.07
CA LEU A 181 20.40 -10.55 10.96
C LEU A 181 21.94 -10.68 11.00
N VAL A 182 22.62 -9.87 11.85
CA VAL A 182 24.07 -9.94 12.03
C VAL A 182 24.44 -10.64 13.33
N ASP A 183 23.78 -10.32 14.44
CA ASP A 183 23.90 -11.00 15.75
C ASP A 183 22.48 -11.13 16.34
N PRO A 184 21.64 -12.02 15.79
CA PRO A 184 20.27 -12.14 16.23
C PRO A 184 20.19 -12.80 17.59
N VAL A 185 19.36 -12.21 18.47
CA VAL A 185 19.15 -12.70 19.84
C VAL A 185 17.67 -12.63 20.18
N LEU A 186 17.19 -13.67 20.83
CA LEU A 186 15.89 -13.74 21.47
C LEU A 186 16.09 -13.52 22.97
N ALA A 187 15.55 -12.39 23.47
CA ALA A 187 15.66 -11.98 24.86
C ALA A 187 14.30 -12.11 25.54
N LEU A 188 14.12 -13.10 26.42
CA LEU A 188 12.81 -13.44 27.00
C LEU A 188 12.88 -13.50 28.52
N THR A 189 11.74 -13.24 29.15
CA THR A 189 11.44 -13.53 30.56
C THR A 189 10.29 -14.53 30.64
N ALA A 190 10.32 -15.39 31.66
CA ALA A 190 9.35 -16.47 31.84
C ALA A 190 8.35 -16.16 32.94
N PHE A 191 7.09 -16.45 32.67
CA PHE A 191 5.97 -16.33 33.60
C PHE A 191 5.16 -17.61 33.62
N GLU A 192 4.65 -17.98 34.77
CA GLU A 192 3.81 -19.15 34.95
C GLU A 192 2.45 -18.76 35.51
N GLY A 193 1.37 -19.32 34.95
CA GLY A 193 0.02 -19.01 35.40
C GLY A 193 -1.05 -19.18 34.34
N ASN A 194 -2.18 -18.49 34.55
CA ASN A 194 -3.28 -18.54 33.59
C ASN A 194 -3.01 -17.60 32.39
N LEU A 195 -2.79 -18.17 31.23
CA LEU A 195 -2.53 -17.42 30.00
C LEU A 195 -3.76 -16.66 29.46
N PHE A 196 -4.96 -17.02 29.89
CA PHE A 196 -6.23 -16.43 29.42
C PHE A 196 -7.15 -16.13 30.62
N PRO A 197 -6.81 -15.19 31.50
CA PRO A 197 -7.53 -14.95 32.75
C PRO A 197 -9.02 -14.62 32.54
N ASP A 198 -9.37 -13.97 31.44
CA ASP A 198 -10.75 -13.61 31.10
C ASP A 198 -11.45 -14.61 30.18
N GLY A 199 -10.78 -15.72 29.79
CA GLY A 199 -11.26 -16.67 28.81
C GLY A 199 -11.46 -16.08 27.41
N ARG A 200 -10.89 -14.89 27.13
CA ARG A 200 -10.97 -14.19 25.85
C ARG A 200 -9.67 -14.35 25.06
N PRO A 201 -9.73 -14.39 23.72
CA PRO A 201 -8.52 -14.28 22.91
C PRO A 201 -7.80 -12.96 23.22
N GLN A 202 -6.52 -13.07 23.57
CA GLN A 202 -5.61 -11.94 23.73
C GLN A 202 -4.83 -11.71 22.45
N SER A 203 -4.21 -10.53 22.31
CA SER A 203 -3.26 -10.27 21.25
C SER A 203 -2.21 -11.37 21.14
N VAL A 204 -1.85 -11.74 19.92
CA VAL A 204 -0.77 -12.73 19.69
C VAL A 204 0.61 -12.20 20.10
N PHE A 205 0.75 -10.88 20.24
CA PHE A 205 2.01 -10.21 20.55
C PHE A 205 2.23 -9.95 22.04
N ASN A 206 1.20 -10.15 22.88
CA ASN A 206 1.27 -9.79 24.29
C ASN A 206 0.59 -10.83 25.19
N ILE A 207 1.04 -10.91 26.42
CA ILE A 207 0.45 -11.70 27.50
C ILE A 207 0.14 -10.73 28.64
N ASP A 208 -1.06 -10.84 29.22
CA ASP A 208 -1.37 -10.19 30.49
C ASP A 208 -0.68 -10.96 31.62
N THR A 209 0.39 -10.40 32.14
CA THR A 209 1.20 -10.98 33.20
C THR A 209 0.76 -10.58 34.60
N ASP A 210 -0.25 -9.72 34.76
CA ASP A 210 -0.68 -9.19 36.09
C ASP A 210 -1.14 -10.30 37.07
N GLN A 211 -1.65 -11.42 36.52
CA GLN A 211 -2.09 -12.57 37.32
C GLN A 211 -1.15 -13.81 37.17
N MET A 212 0.03 -13.59 36.62
CA MET A 212 1.04 -14.63 36.47
C MET A 212 2.21 -14.43 37.45
N THR A 213 2.90 -15.50 37.77
CA THR A 213 4.09 -15.46 38.58
C THR A 213 5.33 -15.48 37.71
N GLN A 214 6.18 -14.47 37.84
CA GLN A 214 7.46 -14.45 37.14
C GLN A 214 8.36 -15.55 37.70
N LEU A 215 8.94 -16.36 36.83
CA LEU A 215 9.90 -17.39 37.23
C LEU A 215 11.22 -16.76 37.68
N THR A 216 11.77 -17.26 38.76
CA THR A 216 13.03 -16.83 39.37
C THR A 216 14.06 -17.95 39.39
N ASP A 217 15.33 -17.56 39.35
CA ASP A 217 16.46 -18.48 39.59
C ASP A 217 16.59 -18.88 41.07
N GLU A 218 17.60 -19.70 41.42
CA GLU A 218 17.85 -20.12 42.78
C GLU A 218 18.21 -18.97 43.75
N GLU A 219 18.72 -17.85 43.20
CA GLU A 219 19.06 -16.63 43.91
C GLU A 219 17.86 -15.68 44.06
N GLY A 220 16.71 -15.98 43.44
CA GLY A 220 15.49 -15.18 43.47
C GLY A 220 15.44 -14.03 42.42
N ASN A 221 16.38 -13.99 41.48
CA ASN A 221 16.34 -13.05 40.38
C ASN A 221 15.39 -13.55 39.28
N PRO A 222 14.73 -12.62 38.53
CA PRO A 222 13.94 -13.00 37.38
C PRO A 222 14.74 -13.80 36.35
N VAL A 223 14.18 -14.91 35.89
CA VAL A 223 14.77 -15.69 34.80
C VAL A 223 14.77 -14.86 33.54
N ALA A 224 15.97 -14.48 33.09
CA ALA A 224 16.19 -13.74 31.84
C ALA A 224 17.00 -14.63 30.88
N MET A 225 16.40 -14.93 29.75
CA MET A 225 16.99 -15.76 28.70
C MET A 225 17.56 -14.88 27.59
N LEU A 226 18.80 -15.18 27.17
CA LEU A 226 19.41 -14.63 25.96
C LEU A 226 19.83 -15.81 25.08
N ILE A 227 19.10 -16.05 24.00
CA ILE A 227 19.27 -17.27 23.20
C ILE A 227 19.60 -16.84 21.76
N ARG A 228 20.66 -17.41 21.17
CA ARG A 228 21.01 -17.25 19.76
C ARG A 228 20.47 -18.42 18.93
N PRO A 229 20.33 -18.28 17.62
CA PRO A 229 19.90 -19.38 16.75
C PRO A 229 20.79 -20.63 16.93
N GLY A 230 20.15 -21.77 17.18
CA GLY A 230 20.79 -23.05 17.47
C GLY A 230 21.22 -23.25 18.93
N GLU A 231 20.92 -22.28 19.80
CA GLU A 231 21.13 -22.41 21.25
C GLU A 231 19.81 -22.73 21.97
N TYR A 232 19.93 -23.24 23.20
CA TYR A 232 18.81 -23.45 24.09
C TYR A 232 19.08 -22.87 25.49
N PHE A 233 18.03 -22.61 26.24
CA PHE A 233 18.06 -22.23 27.64
C PHE A 233 17.22 -23.21 28.46
N GLU A 234 17.74 -23.68 29.60
CA GLU A 234 17.04 -24.54 30.53
C GLU A 234 16.46 -23.72 31.68
N LEU A 235 15.14 -23.78 31.84
CA LEU A 235 14.43 -23.16 32.96
C LEU A 235 14.67 -23.91 34.25
N PRO A 236 14.43 -23.29 35.45
CA PRO A 236 14.66 -23.92 36.75
C PRO A 236 13.91 -25.26 36.98
N ASP A 237 12.79 -25.45 36.27
CA ASP A 237 11.99 -26.67 36.32
C ASP A 237 12.48 -27.77 35.36
N GLY A 238 13.55 -27.53 34.60
CA GLY A 238 14.09 -28.43 33.59
C GLY A 238 13.43 -28.30 32.19
N THR A 239 12.45 -27.41 32.03
CA THR A 239 11.90 -27.09 30.70
C THR A 239 12.96 -26.42 29.85
N THR A 240 13.11 -26.82 28.58
CA THR A 240 14.08 -26.25 27.66
C THR A 240 13.38 -25.36 26.62
N VAL A 241 13.98 -24.21 26.33
CA VAL A 241 13.56 -23.27 25.30
C VAL A 241 14.67 -23.19 24.24
N GLU A 242 14.43 -23.71 23.05
CA GLU A 242 15.38 -23.78 21.95
C GLU A 242 14.99 -22.74 20.88
N PHE A 243 15.97 -22.01 20.35
CA PHE A 243 15.81 -21.08 19.25
C PHE A 243 16.33 -21.70 17.96
N ASP A 244 15.43 -22.33 17.18
CA ASP A 244 15.80 -23.18 16.04
C ASP A 244 16.23 -22.36 14.82
N GLY A 245 15.60 -21.20 14.57
CA GLY A 245 15.85 -20.41 13.39
C GLY A 245 14.95 -19.18 13.28
N ILE A 246 15.01 -18.53 12.13
CA ILE A 246 14.28 -17.28 11.90
C ILE A 246 13.69 -17.31 10.50
N ILE A 247 12.40 -17.06 10.40
CA ILE A 247 11.71 -16.75 9.14
C ILE A 247 11.17 -15.33 9.18
N ARG A 248 10.63 -14.86 8.04
CA ARG A 248 9.97 -13.56 7.98
C ARG A 248 8.45 -13.72 8.01
N TRP A 249 7.78 -12.64 8.37
CA TRP A 249 6.35 -12.49 8.20
C TRP A 249 6.04 -11.22 7.39
N ALA A 250 4.92 -11.24 6.70
CA ALA A 250 4.36 -10.11 5.97
C ALA A 250 3.01 -9.72 6.57
N GLY A 251 2.83 -8.45 6.88
CA GLY A 251 1.52 -7.85 7.05
C GLY A 251 0.98 -7.45 5.67
N LEU A 252 -0.16 -7.99 5.29
CA LEU A 252 -0.76 -7.79 4.00
C LEU A 252 -2.12 -7.09 4.14
N LEU A 253 -2.35 -6.08 3.29
CA LEU A 253 -3.63 -5.39 3.15
C LEU A 253 -4.33 -5.90 1.89
N VAL A 254 -5.42 -6.61 2.07
CA VAL A 254 -6.33 -7.01 0.98
C VAL A 254 -7.35 -5.91 0.77
N ARG A 255 -7.48 -5.43 -0.46
CA ARG A 255 -8.38 -4.33 -0.80
C ARG A 255 -9.21 -4.65 -2.03
N HIS A 256 -10.52 -4.54 -1.87
CA HIS A 256 -11.51 -4.51 -2.95
C HIS A 256 -11.92 -3.08 -3.26
N ASP A 257 -11.68 -2.62 -4.50
CA ASP A 257 -12.05 -1.27 -4.93
C ASP A 257 -12.72 -1.32 -6.31
N PRO A 258 -14.05 -1.47 -6.37
CA PRO A 258 -14.78 -1.53 -7.63
C PRO A 258 -14.76 -0.20 -8.40
N GLY A 259 -14.39 0.91 -7.75
CA GLY A 259 -14.24 2.22 -8.38
C GLY A 259 -12.96 2.40 -9.18
N ARG A 260 -11.93 1.54 -9.01
CA ARG A 260 -10.60 1.70 -9.61
C ARG A 260 -10.63 1.75 -11.15
N ILE A 261 -11.26 0.77 -11.79
CA ILE A 261 -11.33 0.67 -13.25
C ILE A 261 -12.17 1.81 -13.86
N PRO A 262 -13.40 2.09 -13.39
CA PRO A 262 -14.16 3.26 -13.83
C PRO A 262 -13.42 4.59 -13.64
N ALA A 263 -12.72 4.77 -12.52
CA ALA A 263 -11.95 5.98 -12.26
C ALA A 263 -10.86 6.22 -13.32
N LEU A 264 -10.12 5.17 -13.68
CA LEU A 264 -9.10 5.22 -14.74
C LEU A 264 -9.74 5.59 -16.08
N GLY A 265 -10.86 4.97 -16.46
CA GLY A 265 -11.59 5.26 -17.68
C GLY A 265 -12.03 6.74 -17.76
N PHE A 266 -12.60 7.27 -16.68
CA PHE A 266 -12.98 8.69 -16.61
C PHE A 266 -11.77 9.64 -16.62
N ALA A 267 -10.64 9.26 -16.02
CA ALA A 267 -9.42 10.05 -16.06
C ALA A 267 -8.89 10.16 -17.51
N ILE A 268 -8.83 9.05 -18.25
CA ILE A 268 -8.44 9.03 -19.65
C ILE A 268 -9.40 9.88 -20.49
N ALA A 269 -10.71 9.69 -20.34
CA ALA A 269 -11.71 10.46 -21.08
C ALA A 269 -11.59 11.97 -20.79
N THR A 270 -11.33 12.36 -19.54
CA THR A 270 -11.12 13.76 -19.16
C THR A 270 -9.87 14.34 -19.82
N THR A 271 -8.77 13.58 -19.83
CA THR A 271 -7.50 14.00 -20.48
C THR A 271 -7.67 14.17 -21.98
N VAL A 272 -8.33 13.22 -22.65
CA VAL A 272 -8.66 13.31 -24.08
C VAL A 272 -9.57 14.50 -24.35
N GLY A 273 -10.62 14.70 -23.55
CA GLY A 273 -11.52 15.86 -23.68
C GLY A 273 -10.80 17.20 -23.54
N LEU A 274 -9.86 17.28 -22.57
CA LEU A 274 -9.03 18.47 -22.40
C LEU A 274 -8.11 18.71 -23.61
N ALA A 275 -7.46 17.66 -24.09
CA ALA A 275 -6.60 17.76 -25.29
C ALA A 275 -7.39 18.21 -26.53
N LEU A 276 -8.59 17.66 -26.74
CA LEU A 276 -9.49 18.10 -27.82
C LEU A 276 -9.93 19.55 -27.63
N MET A 277 -10.30 19.94 -26.41
CA MET A 277 -10.69 21.34 -26.10
C MET A 277 -9.56 22.33 -26.38
N LEU A 278 -8.32 21.98 -26.11
CA LEU A 278 -7.14 22.81 -26.39
C LEU A 278 -6.77 22.79 -27.89
N GLY A 279 -6.94 21.65 -28.57
CA GLY A 279 -6.59 21.44 -29.96
C GLY A 279 -7.61 22.07 -30.93
N ILE A 280 -8.90 22.12 -30.58
CA ILE A 280 -9.94 22.63 -31.42
C ILE A 280 -10.05 24.18 -31.27
N LYS A 281 -9.61 24.89 -32.29
CA LYS A 281 -9.66 26.33 -32.30
C LYS A 281 -11.10 26.81 -32.56
N ARG A 282 -11.63 27.61 -31.65
CA ARG A 282 -12.95 28.25 -31.82
C ARG A 282 -12.81 29.42 -32.77
N ARG A 283 -13.50 29.36 -33.91
CA ARG A 283 -13.62 30.44 -34.91
C ARG A 283 -14.98 31.08 -34.78
N ARG A 284 -15.02 32.39 -34.85
CA ARG A 284 -16.27 33.19 -34.98
C ARG A 284 -16.22 33.95 -36.26
N ILE A 285 -17.26 33.84 -37.08
CA ILE A 285 -17.41 34.57 -38.33
C ILE A 285 -18.58 35.52 -38.14
N TYR A 286 -18.33 36.77 -38.47
CA TYR A 286 -19.32 37.86 -38.43
C TYR A 286 -19.61 38.27 -39.83
N VAL A 287 -20.88 38.32 -40.21
CA VAL A 287 -21.36 38.80 -41.48
C VAL A 287 -22.18 40.07 -41.23
N ARG A 288 -21.82 41.18 -41.88
CA ARG A 288 -22.53 42.42 -41.81
C ARG A 288 -23.02 42.79 -43.21
N ILE A 289 -24.31 43.07 -43.37
CA ILE A 289 -24.97 43.42 -44.61
C ILE A 289 -25.46 44.81 -44.46
N ASN A 290 -24.96 45.73 -45.32
CA ASN A 290 -25.37 47.11 -45.36
C ASN A 290 -25.91 47.46 -46.76
N PRO A 291 -27.13 48.04 -46.91
CA PRO A 291 -27.57 48.62 -48.18
C PRO A 291 -26.79 49.89 -48.41
N GLU A 292 -26.20 50.03 -49.58
CA GLU A 292 -25.50 51.25 -50.04
C GLU A 292 -26.25 51.88 -51.18
N HIS A 293 -26.58 53.19 -51.03
CA HIS A 293 -27.27 53.96 -52.02
C HIS A 293 -26.26 54.92 -52.68
N PRO A 294 -25.64 54.52 -53.79
CA PRO A 294 -24.78 55.45 -54.52
C PRO A 294 -25.62 56.59 -55.15
N ILE A 295 -25.06 57.80 -55.12
CA ILE A 295 -25.76 59.06 -55.58
C ILE A 295 -26.19 58.98 -57.05
N ASN A 296 -25.55 58.13 -57.88
CA ASN A 296 -25.88 57.96 -59.32
C ASN A 296 -25.70 56.46 -59.73
N GLY A 297 -26.44 55.49 -59.13
CA GLY A 297 -26.32 54.09 -59.49
C GLY A 297 -27.42 53.19 -58.90
N PRO A 298 -27.54 51.95 -59.36
CA PRO A 298 -28.50 51.01 -58.80
C PRO A 298 -28.14 50.69 -57.35
N MET A 299 -29.14 50.36 -56.53
CA MET A 299 -28.99 49.97 -55.16
C MET A 299 -27.99 48.76 -55.04
N GLN A 300 -26.98 48.91 -54.25
CA GLN A 300 -25.97 47.88 -54.02
C GLN A 300 -26.03 47.45 -52.59
N THR A 301 -25.69 46.18 -52.35
CA THR A 301 -25.58 45.60 -50.99
C THR A 301 -24.13 45.33 -50.69
N LEU A 302 -23.59 46.02 -49.70
CA LEU A 302 -22.24 45.76 -49.20
C LEU A 302 -22.27 44.64 -48.13
N VAL A 303 -21.61 43.53 -48.43
CA VAL A 303 -21.46 42.46 -47.52
C VAL A 303 -20.02 42.47 -46.96
N SER A 304 -19.91 42.68 -45.65
CA SER A 304 -18.60 42.60 -44.93
C SER A 304 -18.54 41.36 -44.11
N ILE A 305 -17.48 40.58 -44.27
CA ILE A 305 -17.26 39.35 -43.50
C ILE A 305 -15.97 39.49 -42.74
N GLY A 306 -16.02 39.22 -41.43
CA GLY A 306 -14.86 39.22 -40.54
C GLY A 306 -14.77 37.92 -39.77
N GLY A 307 -13.55 37.42 -39.57
CA GLY A 307 -13.28 36.27 -38.77
C GLY A 307 -12.49 36.61 -37.50
N GLN A 308 -12.81 35.96 -36.40
CA GLN A 308 -12.06 36.06 -35.16
C GLN A 308 -11.76 34.67 -34.63
N SER A 309 -10.50 34.44 -34.27
CA SER A 309 -10.06 33.23 -33.54
C SER A 309 -9.33 33.60 -32.25
N LYS A 310 -9.29 32.68 -31.28
CA LYS A 310 -8.48 32.82 -30.06
C LYS A 310 -7.06 32.35 -30.38
N GLY A 311 -6.13 33.31 -30.57
CA GLY A 311 -4.73 33.04 -30.94
C GLY A 311 -4.49 33.03 -32.46
N SER A 312 -3.23 32.74 -32.87
CA SER A 312 -2.86 32.66 -34.29
C SER A 312 -3.51 31.46 -34.98
N ASP A 313 -4.27 31.68 -36.02
CA ASP A 313 -4.95 30.64 -36.79
C ASP A 313 -4.74 30.84 -38.29
N PRO A 314 -3.77 30.18 -38.91
CA PRO A 314 -3.48 30.35 -40.35
C PRO A 314 -4.64 29.97 -41.27
N GLY A 315 -5.55 29.11 -40.81
CA GLY A 315 -6.71 28.66 -41.57
C GLY A 315 -7.95 29.58 -41.48
N LEU A 316 -7.93 30.65 -40.66
CA LEU A 316 -9.09 31.51 -40.47
C LEU A 316 -9.47 32.23 -41.77
N GLN A 317 -8.48 32.75 -42.52
CA GLN A 317 -8.69 33.45 -43.76
C GLN A 317 -9.40 32.57 -44.81
N ALA A 318 -8.97 31.31 -44.95
CA ALA A 318 -9.59 30.38 -45.88
C ALA A 318 -11.08 30.11 -45.57
N VAL A 319 -11.44 30.09 -44.27
CA VAL A 319 -12.83 29.90 -43.85
C VAL A 319 -13.67 31.18 -44.14
N VAL A 320 -13.09 32.36 -43.94
CA VAL A 320 -13.75 33.65 -44.28
C VAL A 320 -13.99 33.73 -45.77
N ASP A 321 -13.00 33.35 -46.59
CA ASP A 321 -13.10 33.36 -48.04
C ASP A 321 -14.13 32.34 -48.57
N ASP A 322 -14.22 31.13 -47.96
CA ASP A 322 -15.27 30.15 -48.32
C ASP A 322 -16.67 30.64 -47.98
N VAL A 323 -16.86 31.31 -46.85
CA VAL A 323 -18.15 31.92 -46.49
C VAL A 323 -18.50 33.08 -47.45
N LEU A 324 -17.54 33.91 -47.81
CA LEU A 324 -17.73 34.97 -48.77
C LEU A 324 -18.18 34.43 -50.14
N LEU A 325 -17.48 33.40 -50.64
CA LEU A 325 -17.81 32.70 -51.88
C LEU A 325 -19.24 32.15 -51.90
N ARG A 326 -19.66 31.51 -50.79
CA ARG A 326 -21.00 30.95 -50.65
C ARG A 326 -22.11 32.00 -50.64
N ILE A 327 -21.82 33.19 -50.09
CA ILE A 327 -22.81 34.27 -50.00
C ILE A 327 -22.89 35.10 -51.29
N THR A 328 -21.75 35.37 -51.93
CA THR A 328 -21.69 36.28 -53.09
C THR A 328 -21.68 35.58 -54.44
N GLY A 329 -21.40 34.25 -54.46
CA GLY A 329 -21.26 33.46 -55.70
C GLY A 329 -20.06 33.90 -56.59
N THR A 330 -19.15 34.72 -56.07
CA THR A 330 -18.01 35.28 -56.80
C THR A 330 -16.71 35.15 -56.00
N THR A 331 -15.69 34.58 -56.60
CA THR A 331 -14.29 34.62 -56.15
C THR A 331 -13.70 35.99 -56.53
N GLY A 332 -13.67 36.95 -55.61
CA GLY A 332 -12.99 38.19 -55.85
C GLY A 332 -13.62 39.43 -55.17
N GLY A 333 -13.56 39.47 -53.85
CA GLY A 333 -13.80 40.65 -53.05
C GLY A 333 -12.49 41.43 -52.83
N ARG A 334 -12.50 42.76 -52.94
CA ARG A 334 -11.39 43.61 -52.51
C ARG A 334 -11.13 43.37 -51.03
N THR A 335 -9.99 42.81 -50.70
CA THR A 335 -9.49 42.67 -49.31
C THR A 335 -9.01 44.04 -48.83
N ASN A 336 -9.83 44.78 -48.12
CA ASN A 336 -9.38 45.89 -47.29
C ASN A 336 -8.89 45.29 -45.95
N THR A 337 -7.61 45.09 -45.80
CA THR A 337 -6.98 44.73 -44.51
C THR A 337 -7.04 45.96 -43.58
N PRO A 338 -7.75 45.93 -42.45
CA PRO A 338 -7.69 47.03 -41.49
C PRO A 338 -6.28 47.11 -40.93
N LYS A 339 -5.65 48.28 -41.00
CA LYS A 339 -4.41 48.56 -40.29
C LYS A 339 -4.67 48.34 -38.78
N THR A 340 -4.00 47.38 -38.19
CA THR A 340 -3.93 47.19 -36.73
C THR A 340 -3.32 48.46 -36.13
N HIS A 341 -4.11 49.27 -35.46
CA HIS A 341 -3.62 50.30 -34.55
C HIS A 341 -3.06 49.53 -33.30
N HIS A 342 -1.76 49.37 -33.27
CA HIS A 342 -1.02 49.11 -32.03
C HIS A 342 -1.22 50.33 -31.14
N ARG A 343 -1.99 50.20 -30.10
CA ARG A 343 -2.09 51.16 -29.02
C ARG A 343 -0.97 50.82 -28.05
N ASP A 344 0.17 51.46 -28.24
CA ASP A 344 1.22 51.52 -27.22
C ASP A 344 0.57 52.05 -25.92
N LYS A 345 0.58 51.21 -24.89
CA LYS A 345 0.40 51.65 -23.51
C LYS A 345 1.78 51.57 -22.85
N ASP A 346 2.58 52.55 -23.16
CA ASP A 346 3.63 52.99 -22.25
C ASP A 346 3.11 54.19 -21.46
N THR A 347 3.53 54.20 -20.18
CA THR A 347 3.44 55.27 -19.17
C THR A 347 2.29 55.13 -18.16
N VAL A 348 2.53 54.64 -16.99
CA VAL A 348 3.01 55.12 -15.69
C VAL A 348 2.93 53.94 -14.70
#